data_28b45174483d7c23b32239c3b5a6cc3f
#
_entry.id   28b45174483d7c23b32239c3b5a6cc3f
#
_cell.length_a   1.000
_cell.length_b   1.000
_cell.length_c   1.000
_cell.angle_alpha   90.00
_cell.angle_beta   90.00
_cell.angle_gamma   90.00
#
_symmetry.space_group_name_H-M   'P 1'
#
loop_
_entity.id
_entity.type
_entity.pdbx_description
1 polymer ?
#
loop_
_entity_poly.entity_id
_entity_poly.type
_entity_poly.pdbx_seq_one_letter_code
_entity_poly.pdbx_strand_id
1 'polypeptide(L)'
;KINKNFKLVTLTENRLINKKFNGVKPELNSEITFKKTDVIIDFTVPNCTLEILKIASKLGKKVVIGTTGFTRSQENQIKKYSKKIPILKAGNMSLGVNLLMYLTEIASKSLNDEYLSKIFEVHHKHKKDYPSGTALMLGKGIADGKNKNLYNLIGKKFLNKKSFPYGKKINFNSIRKGEIIGEHEVKFSNGKEIIT
;
A
#
# COMPACT_ATOMS: atom_id res chain seq x y z
N LYS A 1 1.29 2.44 21.97
CA LYS A 1 1.61 3.69 22.70
C LYS A 1 0.72 4.79 22.12
N ILE A 2 -0.08 5.47 22.94
CA ILE A 2 -0.83 6.65 22.51
C ILE A 2 0.20 7.77 22.33
N ASN A 3 0.27 8.31 21.11
CA ASN A 3 1.12 9.46 20.83
C ASN A 3 0.47 10.70 21.45
N LYS A 4 1.19 11.39 22.34
CA LYS A 4 0.68 12.56 23.08
C LYS A 4 0.30 13.74 22.16
N ASN A 5 0.79 13.76 20.93
CA ASN A 5 0.51 14.80 19.96
C ASN A 5 -0.82 14.61 19.20
N PHE A 6 -1.51 13.48 19.41
CA PHE A 6 -2.76 13.16 18.71
C PHE A 6 -3.84 12.76 19.72
N LYS A 7 -5.03 13.28 19.50
CA LYS A 7 -6.24 12.92 20.25
C LYS A 7 -7.20 12.22 19.30
N LEU A 8 -7.59 10.98 19.64
CA LEU A 8 -8.67 10.30 18.96
C LEU A 8 -9.99 10.96 19.37
N VAL A 9 -10.66 11.64 18.45
CA VAL A 9 -11.91 12.37 18.72
C VAL A 9 -13.13 11.65 18.17
N THR A 10 -12.97 10.81 17.14
CA THR A 10 -14.02 9.97 16.58
C THR A 10 -13.46 8.75 15.89
N LEU A 11 -14.27 7.71 15.78
CA LEU A 11 -14.07 6.52 14.97
C LEU A 11 -15.28 6.36 14.06
N THR A 12 -15.08 5.85 12.85
CA THR A 12 -16.20 5.56 11.97
C THR A 12 -16.17 4.11 11.49
N GLU A 13 -17.35 3.54 11.32
CA GLU A 13 -17.60 2.20 10.83
C GLU A 13 -18.77 2.20 9.86
N ASN A 14 -18.86 1.17 9.02
CA ASN A 14 -19.97 1.02 8.06
C ASN A 14 -21.30 0.58 8.71
N ARG A 15 -21.26 0.21 9.99
CA ARG A 15 -22.42 -0.17 10.81
C ARG A 15 -22.24 0.35 12.23
N LEU A 16 -23.34 0.57 12.94
CA LEU A 16 -23.29 0.95 14.34
C LEU A 16 -22.78 -0.22 15.19
N ILE A 17 -21.75 0.04 15.98
CA ILE A 17 -21.15 -0.91 16.90
C ILE A 17 -21.33 -0.40 18.32
N ASN A 18 -21.89 -1.24 19.19
CA ASN A 18 -22.09 -0.88 20.60
C ASN A 18 -20.88 -1.23 21.48
N LYS A 19 -19.66 -0.89 21.00
CA LYS A 19 -18.41 -1.07 21.73
C LYS A 19 -17.59 0.21 21.62
N LYS A 20 -16.98 0.64 22.72
CA LYS A 20 -16.04 1.77 22.74
C LYS A 20 -14.62 1.28 22.49
N PHE A 21 -13.85 2.07 21.75
CA PHE A 21 -12.41 1.87 21.52
C PHE A 21 -11.68 3.12 22.04
N ASN A 22 -10.80 2.95 23.00
CA ASN A 22 -10.14 4.06 23.72
C ASN A 22 -11.13 5.14 24.20
N GLY A 23 -12.29 4.72 24.74
CA GLY A 23 -13.33 5.62 25.22
C GLY A 23 -14.25 6.22 24.14
N VAL A 24 -13.94 6.04 22.84
CA VAL A 24 -14.70 6.57 21.71
C VAL A 24 -15.63 5.50 21.15
N LYS A 25 -16.92 5.84 20.98
CA LYS A 25 -17.90 4.97 20.32
C LYS A 25 -17.87 5.23 18.80
N PRO A 26 -17.84 4.18 17.95
CA PRO A 26 -17.93 4.36 16.51
C PRO A 26 -19.23 5.00 16.06
N GLU A 27 -19.13 5.89 15.10
CA GLU A 27 -20.23 6.58 14.42
C GLU A 27 -20.23 6.20 12.92
N LEU A 28 -21.25 6.58 12.18
CA LEU A 28 -21.23 6.48 10.71
C LEU A 28 -20.47 7.67 10.11
N ASN A 29 -19.95 7.49 8.90
CA ASN A 29 -19.38 8.60 8.13
C ASN A 29 -20.43 9.69 7.91
N SER A 30 -20.15 10.89 8.38
CA SER A 30 -21.05 12.04 8.22
C SER A 30 -20.33 13.38 8.36
N GLU A 31 -20.96 14.45 7.90
CA GLU A 31 -20.42 15.80 8.09
C GLU A 31 -20.34 16.15 9.59
N ILE A 32 -21.33 15.73 10.39
CA ILE A 32 -21.36 15.95 11.84
C ILE A 32 -20.16 15.29 12.51
N THR A 33 -19.89 14.03 12.14
CA THR A 33 -18.78 13.24 12.68
C THR A 33 -17.43 13.87 12.31
N PHE A 34 -17.25 14.25 11.05
CA PHE A 34 -15.95 14.78 10.58
C PHE A 34 -15.71 16.27 10.91
N LYS A 35 -16.74 17.03 11.25
CA LYS A 35 -16.54 18.41 11.78
C LYS A 35 -15.66 18.43 13.01
N LYS A 36 -15.71 17.37 13.84
CA LYS A 36 -14.96 17.22 15.10
C LYS A 36 -13.46 17.00 14.89
N THR A 37 -13.00 16.68 13.68
CA THR A 37 -11.64 16.24 13.38
C THR A 37 -10.82 17.30 12.67
N ASP A 38 -9.49 17.28 12.84
CA ASP A 38 -8.54 18.06 12.03
C ASP A 38 -8.00 17.22 10.86
N VAL A 39 -7.82 15.92 11.10
CA VAL A 39 -7.30 14.97 10.13
C VAL A 39 -8.12 13.69 10.19
N ILE A 40 -8.47 13.15 9.04
CA ILE A 40 -9.13 11.85 8.89
C ILE A 40 -8.08 10.83 8.43
N ILE A 41 -7.99 9.70 9.13
CA ILE A 41 -7.10 8.58 8.77
C ILE A 41 -7.99 7.44 8.27
N ASP A 42 -7.78 7.02 7.03
CA ASP A 42 -8.60 6.04 6.33
C ASP A 42 -7.79 4.78 5.96
N PHE A 43 -8.18 3.64 6.54
CA PHE A 43 -7.71 2.29 6.22
C PHE A 43 -8.91 1.37 5.98
N THR A 44 -9.73 1.69 4.98
CA THR A 44 -10.99 1.00 4.72
C THR A 44 -10.96 0.28 3.35
N VAL A 45 -11.94 0.57 2.53
CA VAL A 45 -12.06 0.05 1.15
C VAL A 45 -12.26 1.20 0.17
N PRO A 46 -11.92 1.04 -1.13
CA PRO A 46 -11.95 2.13 -2.12
C PRO A 46 -13.23 2.96 -2.16
N ASN A 47 -14.39 2.32 -2.09
CA ASN A 47 -15.68 3.05 -2.13
C ASN A 47 -15.90 3.90 -0.87
N CYS A 48 -15.52 3.38 0.30
CA CYS A 48 -15.59 4.12 1.56
C CYS A 48 -14.63 5.34 1.53
N THR A 49 -13.42 5.16 1.01
CA THR A 49 -12.49 6.28 0.83
C THR A 49 -13.08 7.40 -0.01
N LEU A 50 -13.77 7.09 -1.11
CA LEU A 50 -14.39 8.12 -1.96
C LEU A 50 -15.53 8.85 -1.25
N GLU A 51 -16.32 8.14 -0.44
CA GLU A 51 -17.35 8.74 0.41
C GLU A 51 -16.71 9.71 1.44
N ILE A 52 -15.68 9.26 2.14
CA ILE A 52 -14.91 10.08 3.08
C ILE A 52 -14.36 11.32 2.41
N LEU A 53 -13.75 11.20 1.22
CA LEU A 53 -13.20 12.33 0.47
C LEU A 53 -14.26 13.34 0.03
N LYS A 54 -15.44 12.86 -0.35
CA LYS A 54 -16.58 13.75 -0.67
C LYS A 54 -16.96 14.62 0.52
N ILE A 55 -17.08 14.04 1.71
CA ILE A 55 -17.42 14.77 2.94
C ILE A 55 -16.25 15.66 3.37
N ALA A 56 -15.03 15.10 3.42
CA ALA A 56 -13.83 15.82 3.82
C ALA A 56 -13.58 17.06 2.97
N SER A 57 -13.79 16.97 1.64
CA SER A 57 -13.60 18.10 0.73
C SER A 57 -14.58 19.24 0.96
N LYS A 58 -15.83 18.96 1.38
CA LYS A 58 -16.81 19.99 1.76
C LYS A 58 -16.41 20.71 3.06
N LEU A 59 -15.79 19.97 3.99
CA LEU A 59 -15.42 20.46 5.31
C LEU A 59 -13.98 21.00 5.38
N GLY A 60 -13.22 20.96 4.28
CA GLY A 60 -11.81 21.37 4.24
C GLY A 60 -10.88 20.50 5.08
N LYS A 61 -11.23 19.24 5.36
CA LYS A 61 -10.46 18.33 6.23
C LYS A 61 -9.31 17.66 5.50
N LYS A 62 -8.18 17.49 6.18
CA LYS A 62 -7.02 16.76 5.70
C LYS A 62 -7.28 15.26 5.78
N VAL A 63 -6.79 14.47 4.81
CA VAL A 63 -7.01 13.01 4.77
C VAL A 63 -5.70 12.26 4.57
N VAL A 64 -5.48 11.22 5.39
CA VAL A 64 -4.41 10.24 5.22
C VAL A 64 -5.04 8.94 4.76
N ILE A 65 -4.67 8.46 3.57
CA ILE A 65 -5.24 7.27 2.94
C ILE A 65 -4.21 6.14 2.96
N GLY A 66 -4.48 5.09 3.74
CA GLY A 66 -3.77 3.81 3.71
C GLY A 66 -4.53 2.72 2.96
N THR A 67 -5.75 3.00 2.53
CA THR A 67 -6.55 2.10 1.68
C THR A 67 -5.84 1.84 0.35
N THR A 68 -5.91 0.62 -0.14
CA THR A 68 -5.30 0.15 -1.40
C THR A 68 -6.35 -0.47 -2.32
N GLY A 69 -5.96 -0.85 -3.54
CA GLY A 69 -6.85 -1.55 -4.48
C GLY A 69 -7.79 -0.64 -5.29
N PHE A 70 -7.46 0.64 -5.42
CA PHE A 70 -8.22 1.57 -6.25
C PHE A 70 -8.12 1.24 -7.75
N THR A 71 -9.25 1.36 -8.44
CA THR A 71 -9.28 1.39 -9.90
C THR A 71 -8.71 2.70 -10.43
N ARG A 72 -8.34 2.73 -11.71
CA ARG A 72 -7.85 3.96 -12.38
C ARG A 72 -8.87 5.12 -12.29
N SER A 73 -10.15 4.82 -12.38
CA SER A 73 -11.22 5.82 -12.22
C SER A 73 -11.23 6.41 -10.82
N GLN A 74 -11.11 5.58 -9.79
CA GLN A 74 -11.07 6.00 -8.39
C GLN A 74 -9.79 6.80 -8.08
N GLU A 75 -8.63 6.41 -8.62
CA GLU A 75 -7.40 7.21 -8.54
C GLU A 75 -7.56 8.60 -9.14
N ASN A 76 -8.23 8.72 -10.28
CA ASN A 76 -8.53 10.01 -10.90
C ASN A 76 -9.48 10.86 -10.02
N GLN A 77 -10.41 10.24 -9.31
CA GLN A 77 -11.27 10.97 -8.35
C GLN A 77 -10.46 11.46 -7.15
N ILE A 78 -9.58 10.63 -6.57
CA ILE A 78 -8.68 11.05 -5.48
C ILE A 78 -7.84 12.25 -5.92
N LYS A 79 -7.27 12.21 -7.15
CA LYS A 79 -6.52 13.32 -7.73
C LYS A 79 -7.36 14.61 -7.90
N LYS A 80 -8.67 14.51 -8.16
CA LYS A 80 -9.56 15.69 -8.18
C LYS A 80 -9.75 16.27 -6.78
N TYR A 81 -9.93 15.43 -5.75
CA TYR A 81 -10.06 15.87 -4.37
C TYR A 81 -8.75 16.47 -3.82
N SER A 82 -7.58 15.95 -4.21
CA SER A 82 -6.28 16.49 -3.76
C SER A 82 -6.00 17.92 -4.24
N LYS A 83 -6.76 18.43 -5.22
CA LYS A 83 -6.74 19.85 -5.60
C LYS A 83 -7.53 20.75 -4.65
N LYS A 84 -8.37 20.16 -3.79
CA LYS A 84 -9.27 20.88 -2.87
C LYS A 84 -8.82 20.80 -1.42
N ILE A 85 -8.26 19.68 -1.02
CA ILE A 85 -7.82 19.39 0.36
C ILE A 85 -6.47 18.67 0.36
N PRO A 86 -5.67 18.83 1.42
CA PRO A 86 -4.44 18.05 1.59
C PRO A 86 -4.74 16.55 1.73
N ILE A 87 -4.14 15.74 0.87
CA ILE A 87 -4.26 14.28 0.89
C ILE A 87 -2.86 13.67 0.91
N LEU A 88 -2.56 12.85 1.92
CA LEU A 88 -1.42 11.94 1.95
C LEU A 88 -1.92 10.53 1.64
N LYS A 89 -1.49 9.94 0.53
CA LYS A 89 -1.83 8.57 0.17
C LYS A 89 -0.57 7.72 0.08
N ALA A 90 -0.53 6.61 0.81
CA ALA A 90 0.57 5.65 0.74
C ALA A 90 0.05 4.21 0.87
N GLY A 91 0.52 3.32 0.02
CA GLY A 91 0.16 1.90 0.06
C GLY A 91 0.82 1.15 1.22
N ASN A 92 1.84 1.72 1.83
CA ASN A 92 2.47 1.24 3.05
C ASN A 92 3.00 2.43 3.86
N MET A 93 2.77 2.43 5.17
CA MET A 93 3.21 3.49 6.10
C MET A 93 4.45 3.08 6.92
N SER A 94 5.00 1.88 6.70
CA SER A 94 6.24 1.45 7.35
C SER A 94 7.44 2.22 6.81
N LEU A 95 8.22 2.83 7.70
CA LEU A 95 9.46 3.51 7.32
C LEU A 95 10.44 2.53 6.65
N GLY A 96 10.58 1.31 7.22
CA GLY A 96 11.47 0.29 6.67
C GLY A 96 11.07 -0.16 5.26
N VAL A 97 9.76 -0.36 5.02
CA VAL A 97 9.26 -0.72 3.68
C VAL A 97 9.50 0.39 2.68
N ASN A 98 9.26 1.65 3.05
CA ASN A 98 9.50 2.79 2.15
C ASN A 98 10.99 2.98 1.86
N LEU A 99 11.87 2.77 2.85
CA LEU A 99 13.32 2.77 2.65
C LEU A 99 13.74 1.63 1.71
N LEU A 100 13.23 0.41 1.94
CA LEU A 100 13.52 -0.73 1.06
C LEU A 100 13.09 -0.47 -0.38
N MET A 101 11.92 0.15 -0.59
CA MET A 101 11.45 0.54 -1.94
C MET A 101 12.42 1.52 -2.61
N TYR A 102 12.87 2.54 -1.88
CA TYR A 102 13.81 3.52 -2.39
C TYR A 102 15.17 2.90 -2.75
N LEU A 103 15.72 2.07 -1.85
CA LEU A 103 16.97 1.35 -2.10
C LEU A 103 16.85 0.39 -3.29
N THR A 104 15.70 -0.30 -3.42
CA THR A 104 15.42 -1.19 -4.53
C THR A 104 15.40 -0.46 -5.88
N GLU A 105 14.82 0.74 -5.93
CA GLU A 105 14.79 1.59 -7.13
C GLU A 105 16.21 2.02 -7.52
N ILE A 106 17.01 2.53 -6.56
CA ILE A 106 18.41 2.94 -6.78
C ILE A 106 19.24 1.75 -7.26
N ALA A 107 19.15 0.60 -6.59
CA ALA A 107 19.89 -0.60 -6.99
C ALA A 107 19.51 -1.01 -8.42
N SER A 108 18.22 -1.06 -8.73
CA SER A 108 17.74 -1.40 -10.07
C SER A 108 18.24 -0.43 -11.14
N LYS A 109 18.29 0.87 -10.84
CA LYS A 109 18.81 1.90 -11.75
C LYS A 109 20.30 1.75 -12.03
N SER A 110 21.06 1.35 -11.02
CA SER A 110 22.53 1.23 -11.08
C SER A 110 23.02 -0.07 -11.74
N LEU A 111 22.22 -1.14 -11.64
CA LEU A 111 22.55 -2.45 -12.18
C LEU A 111 22.16 -2.53 -13.67
N ASN A 112 22.97 -3.23 -14.49
CA ASN A 112 22.68 -3.44 -15.91
C ASN A 112 21.53 -4.46 -16.13
N ASP A 113 21.17 -4.71 -17.38
CA ASP A 113 20.06 -5.60 -17.76
C ASP A 113 20.37 -7.11 -17.61
N GLU A 114 21.60 -7.48 -17.25
CA GLU A 114 21.96 -8.87 -16.98
C GLU A 114 21.41 -9.36 -15.63
N TYR A 115 21.19 -8.42 -14.67
CA TYR A 115 20.65 -8.77 -13.36
C TYR A 115 19.15 -9.09 -13.44
N LEU A 116 18.82 -10.32 -13.03
CA LEU A 116 17.46 -10.74 -12.78
C LEU A 116 17.07 -10.34 -11.35
N SER A 117 15.83 -9.93 -11.18
CA SER A 117 15.32 -9.52 -9.87
C SER A 117 14.35 -10.57 -9.32
N LYS A 118 14.51 -10.91 -8.02
CA LYS A 118 13.60 -11.81 -7.32
C LYS A 118 13.11 -11.09 -6.06
N ILE A 119 11.80 -11.07 -5.88
CA ILE A 119 11.14 -10.58 -4.67
C ILE A 119 10.59 -11.79 -3.96
N PHE A 120 11.07 -12.03 -2.75
CA PHE A 120 10.60 -13.06 -1.85
C PHE A 120 9.77 -12.42 -0.75
N GLU A 121 8.64 -13.02 -0.41
CA GLU A 121 7.79 -12.55 0.69
C GLU A 121 7.16 -13.69 1.48
N VAL A 122 7.00 -13.49 2.78
CA VAL A 122 6.28 -14.39 3.66
C VAL A 122 5.23 -13.60 4.43
N HIS A 123 4.00 -14.12 4.51
CA HIS A 123 2.93 -13.57 5.33
C HIS A 123 2.13 -14.69 6.02
N HIS A 124 1.27 -14.30 6.94
CA HIS A 124 0.38 -15.20 7.65
C HIS A 124 -0.52 -16.02 6.70
N LYS A 125 -0.95 -17.19 7.14
CA LYS A 125 -1.76 -18.16 6.35
C LYS A 125 -3.10 -17.61 5.85
N HIS A 126 -3.64 -16.55 6.47
CA HIS A 126 -4.94 -15.94 6.12
C HIS A 126 -4.86 -14.90 5.00
N LYS A 127 -3.66 -14.46 4.60
CA LYS A 127 -3.48 -13.48 3.53
C LYS A 127 -3.82 -14.08 2.17
N LYS A 128 -4.78 -13.48 1.46
CA LYS A 128 -5.35 -14.04 0.21
C LYS A 128 -4.63 -13.59 -1.06
N ASP A 129 -4.07 -12.39 -1.07
CA ASP A 129 -3.41 -11.81 -2.24
C ASP A 129 -2.02 -12.43 -2.49
N TYR A 130 -1.71 -12.71 -3.75
CA TYR A 130 -0.43 -13.20 -4.26
C TYR A 130 -0.09 -12.47 -5.57
N PRO A 131 1.03 -11.74 -5.67
CA PRO A 131 1.89 -11.28 -4.58
C PRO A 131 1.18 -10.27 -3.67
N SER A 132 1.78 -9.97 -2.49
CA SER A 132 1.27 -8.92 -1.61
C SER A 132 1.37 -7.53 -2.24
N GLY A 133 0.58 -6.58 -1.75
CA GLY A 133 0.67 -5.19 -2.19
C GLY A 133 2.09 -4.62 -2.04
N THR A 134 2.77 -4.91 -0.94
CA THR A 134 4.17 -4.49 -0.70
C THR A 134 5.12 -5.11 -1.71
N ALA A 135 4.99 -6.40 -2.01
CA ALA A 135 5.81 -7.04 -3.04
C ALA A 135 5.61 -6.41 -4.41
N LEU A 136 4.37 -6.08 -4.78
CA LEU A 136 4.08 -5.36 -6.03
C LEU A 136 4.68 -3.94 -6.04
N MET A 137 4.69 -3.25 -4.90
CA MET A 137 5.34 -1.93 -4.77
C MET A 137 6.86 -2.04 -4.94
N LEU A 138 7.51 -3.06 -4.37
CA LEU A 138 8.93 -3.34 -4.59
C LEU A 138 9.22 -3.66 -6.06
N GLY A 139 8.38 -4.47 -6.69
CA GLY A 139 8.45 -4.74 -8.14
C GLY A 139 8.29 -3.48 -8.98
N LYS A 140 7.43 -2.56 -8.55
CA LYS A 140 7.28 -1.25 -9.19
C LYS A 140 8.56 -0.42 -9.04
N GLY A 141 9.20 -0.38 -7.88
CA GLY A 141 10.49 0.29 -7.68
C GLY A 141 11.57 -0.24 -8.61
N ILE A 142 11.65 -1.58 -8.80
CA ILE A 142 12.57 -2.18 -9.78
C ILE A 142 12.24 -1.69 -11.19
N ALA A 143 10.96 -1.67 -11.57
CA ALA A 143 10.53 -1.24 -12.89
C ALA A 143 10.80 0.25 -13.15
N ASP A 144 10.55 1.09 -12.15
CA ASP A 144 10.82 2.53 -12.20
C ASP A 144 12.33 2.80 -12.35
N GLY A 145 13.20 2.09 -11.61
CA GLY A 145 14.66 2.18 -11.76
C GLY A 145 15.15 1.80 -13.17
N LYS A 146 14.42 0.95 -13.88
CA LYS A 146 14.69 0.57 -15.28
C LYS A 146 13.96 1.44 -16.31
N ASN A 147 13.19 2.45 -15.90
CA ASN A 147 12.30 3.24 -16.76
C ASN A 147 11.35 2.34 -17.59
N LYS A 148 10.85 1.27 -16.99
CA LYS A 148 9.98 0.28 -17.64
C LYS A 148 8.66 0.12 -16.87
N ASN A 149 7.63 -0.34 -17.57
CA ASN A 149 6.37 -0.70 -16.92
C ASN A 149 6.51 -2.07 -16.23
N LEU A 150 6.04 -2.18 -14.98
CA LEU A 150 6.07 -3.42 -14.18
C LEU A 150 5.48 -4.61 -14.95
N TYR A 151 4.35 -4.43 -15.61
CA TYR A 151 3.67 -5.52 -16.36
C TYR A 151 4.47 -6.04 -17.53
N ASN A 152 5.36 -5.23 -18.11
CA ASN A 152 6.27 -5.67 -19.19
C ASN A 152 7.39 -6.56 -18.64
N LEU A 153 7.74 -6.40 -17.37
CA LEU A 153 8.81 -7.14 -16.70
C LEU A 153 8.32 -8.45 -16.06
N ILE A 154 7.06 -8.53 -15.62
CA ILE A 154 6.49 -9.72 -14.96
C ILE A 154 5.50 -10.50 -15.84
N GLY A 155 4.84 -9.83 -16.77
CA GLY A 155 3.75 -10.37 -17.58
C GLY A 155 2.40 -10.43 -16.84
N LYS A 156 1.35 -9.92 -17.48
CA LYS A 156 0.00 -9.76 -16.87
C LYS A 156 -0.66 -11.08 -16.43
N LYS A 157 -0.30 -12.21 -17.06
CA LYS A 157 -0.91 -13.52 -16.79
C LYS A 157 -0.53 -14.13 -15.44
N PHE A 158 0.42 -13.55 -14.72
CA PHE A 158 1.02 -14.18 -13.55
C PHE A 158 0.62 -13.55 -12.20
N LEU A 159 -0.18 -12.50 -12.21
CA LEU A 159 -0.74 -11.96 -10.96
C LEU A 159 -1.64 -13.02 -10.30
N ASN A 160 -1.59 -13.10 -8.98
CA ASN A 160 -2.28 -14.09 -8.14
C ASN A 160 -1.69 -15.52 -8.14
N LYS A 161 -0.47 -15.72 -8.63
CA LYS A 161 0.26 -16.98 -8.50
C LYS A 161 1.31 -16.91 -7.39
N LYS A 162 1.53 -18.04 -6.70
CA LYS A 162 2.50 -18.14 -5.61
C LYS A 162 3.95 -17.90 -6.03
N SER A 163 4.30 -18.23 -7.27
CA SER A 163 5.61 -17.97 -7.86
C SER A 163 5.48 -17.75 -9.37
N PHE A 164 6.46 -17.07 -9.95
CA PHE A 164 6.56 -16.83 -11.39
C PHE A 164 7.70 -17.68 -11.96
N PRO A 165 7.47 -18.36 -13.10
CA PRO A 165 8.54 -19.09 -13.75
C PRO A 165 9.65 -18.15 -14.22
N TYR A 166 10.88 -18.67 -14.25
CA TYR A 166 12.03 -17.99 -14.84
C TYR A 166 11.76 -17.61 -16.31
N GLY A 167 12.27 -16.46 -16.71
CA GLY A 167 12.13 -15.97 -18.09
C GLY A 167 11.64 -14.54 -18.21
N LYS A 168 11.26 -13.92 -17.11
CA LYS A 168 10.99 -12.48 -17.01
C LYS A 168 12.00 -11.84 -16.06
N LYS A 169 12.18 -10.54 -16.21
CA LYS A 169 13.20 -9.78 -15.44
C LYS A 169 12.91 -9.67 -13.95
N ILE A 170 11.63 -9.78 -13.53
CA ILE A 170 11.21 -9.74 -12.13
C ILE A 170 10.42 -11.00 -11.79
N ASN A 171 10.85 -11.72 -10.77
CA ASN A 171 10.19 -12.90 -10.24
C ASN A 171 9.65 -12.63 -8.84
N PHE A 172 8.46 -13.15 -8.54
CA PHE A 172 7.87 -13.13 -7.20
C PHE A 172 7.78 -14.53 -6.64
N ASN A 173 8.12 -14.68 -5.37
CA ASN A 173 7.93 -15.90 -4.62
C ASN A 173 7.22 -15.56 -3.31
N SER A 174 5.98 -15.98 -3.19
CA SER A 174 5.10 -15.62 -2.06
C SER A 174 4.80 -16.85 -1.23
N ILE A 175 5.13 -16.82 0.04
CA ILE A 175 4.84 -17.89 1.01
C ILE A 175 3.77 -17.41 1.99
N ARG A 176 2.89 -18.33 2.38
CA ARG A 176 1.89 -18.12 3.44
C ARG A 176 2.12 -19.17 4.52
N LYS A 177 2.53 -18.70 5.72
CA LYS A 177 2.95 -19.60 6.82
C LYS A 177 2.69 -18.95 8.18
N GLY A 178 2.09 -19.71 9.09
CA GLY A 178 1.90 -19.30 10.48
C GLY A 178 1.13 -17.96 10.61
N GLU A 179 1.59 -17.14 11.54
CA GLU A 179 1.03 -15.81 11.87
C GLU A 179 2.02 -14.68 11.56
N ILE A 180 2.93 -14.87 10.60
CA ILE A 180 3.95 -13.90 10.20
C ILE A 180 3.25 -12.66 9.62
N ILE A 181 3.54 -11.49 10.17
CA ILE A 181 2.92 -10.21 9.76
C ILE A 181 3.31 -9.85 8.33
N GLY A 182 4.59 -9.99 7.99
CA GLY A 182 5.13 -9.78 6.66
C GLY A 182 6.64 -9.62 6.67
N GLU A 183 7.32 -10.40 5.84
CA GLU A 183 8.76 -10.34 5.59
C GLU A 183 8.97 -10.17 4.09
N HIS A 184 9.93 -9.34 3.69
CA HIS A 184 10.20 -9.05 2.29
C HIS A 184 11.71 -9.00 2.05
N GLU A 185 12.15 -9.66 1.00
CA GLU A 185 13.52 -9.66 0.51
C GLU A 185 13.53 -9.31 -0.98
N VAL A 186 14.45 -8.47 -1.41
CA VAL A 186 14.71 -8.19 -2.82
C VAL A 186 16.12 -8.66 -3.15
N LYS A 187 16.23 -9.51 -4.17
CA LYS A 187 17.49 -10.07 -4.64
C LYS A 187 17.72 -9.72 -6.11
N PHE A 188 18.91 -9.23 -6.41
CA PHE A 188 19.41 -9.05 -7.78
C PHE A 188 20.53 -10.05 -8.03
N SER A 189 20.54 -10.70 -9.19
CA SER A 189 21.58 -11.70 -9.54
C SER A 189 21.81 -11.74 -11.04
N ASN A 190 23.09 -11.82 -11.43
CA ASN A 190 23.52 -12.06 -12.80
C ASN A 190 24.18 -13.46 -13.01
N GLY A 191 24.07 -14.34 -12.03
CA GLY A 191 24.69 -15.66 -12.02
C GLY A 191 26.12 -15.72 -11.47
N LYS A 192 26.81 -14.58 -11.37
CA LYS A 192 28.17 -14.46 -10.78
C LYS A 192 28.12 -13.76 -9.44
N GLU A 193 27.20 -12.85 -9.27
CA GLU A 193 27.04 -12.00 -8.09
C GLU A 193 25.58 -11.99 -7.64
N ILE A 194 25.39 -11.88 -6.34
CA ILE A 194 24.06 -11.75 -5.71
C ILE A 194 24.12 -10.55 -4.75
N ILE A 195 23.15 -9.67 -4.90
CA ILE A 195 22.90 -8.52 -4.01
C ILE A 195 21.52 -8.74 -3.37
N THR A 196 21.46 -8.68 -2.05
CA THR A 196 20.22 -8.83 -1.28
C THR A 196 19.99 -7.64 -0.40
#